data_e87c262545e6ccb2bbcc9ee411e6a42d
#
_entry.id   e87c262545e6ccb2bbcc9ee411e6a42d
#
_cell.length_a   1.000
_cell.length_b   1.000
_cell.length_c   1.000
_cell.angle_alpha   90.00
_cell.angle_beta   90.00
_cell.angle_gamma   90.00
#
_symmetry.space_group_name_H-M   'P 1'
#
loop_
_entity.id
_entity.type
_entity.pdbx_description
1 polymer ?
#
loop_
_entity_poly.entity_id
_entity_poly.type
_entity_poly.pdbx_seq_one_letter_code
_entity_poly.pdbx_strand_id
1 'polypeptide(L)'
;AGRMKYSSIFNYPTLSWADVAAIGWLVDGAAIVNQVALCRTSYGPYARAMVRICKEESFHQRQGFEAMMELANGTPEQKQMAQDAVNRFWWPVQMMFGPSDDNSPNSAQSMAWKIKLFSNDALRQKFVDNTVPQVLQLGLTVPDPDLRFNEETGHYESGEINWDEFYDILAGKGPCNHERIEARRKAWEGGKWVRDSAAVYAQKQAAKNAKQVA
;
A
#
# COMPACT_ATOMS: atom_id res chain seq x y z
N ALA A 1 -5.51 16.56 16.12
CA ALA A 1 -5.31 15.46 15.19
C ALA A 1 -5.97 15.64 13.83
N GLY A 2 -6.98 16.48 13.59
CA GLY A 2 -7.72 16.62 12.33
C GLY A 2 -6.92 17.09 11.08
N ARG A 3 -5.60 17.10 11.11
CA ARG A 3 -4.74 17.50 9.98
C ARG A 3 -3.99 16.34 9.32
N MET A 4 -4.04 15.13 9.88
CA MET A 4 -3.36 13.98 9.30
C MET A 4 -4.28 13.30 8.28
N LYS A 5 -3.73 13.02 7.10
CA LYS A 5 -4.34 12.12 6.14
C LYS A 5 -3.98 10.67 6.49
N TYR A 6 -4.86 9.76 6.21
CA TYR A 6 -4.68 8.33 6.46
C TYR A 6 -4.33 7.62 5.17
N SER A 7 -3.54 6.54 5.25
CA SER A 7 -3.28 5.68 4.09
C SER A 7 -4.54 4.91 3.73
N SER A 8 -4.90 4.88 2.44
CA SER A 8 -6.11 4.21 1.97
C SER A 8 -6.09 2.72 2.27
N ILE A 9 -5.03 2.01 1.89
CA ILE A 9 -4.98 0.53 1.97
C ILE A 9 -5.08 -0.01 3.40
N PHE A 10 -4.49 0.66 4.37
CA PHE A 10 -4.51 0.23 5.77
C PHE A 10 -5.82 0.56 6.51
N ASN A 11 -6.83 1.06 5.81
CA ASN A 11 -8.16 1.32 6.35
C ASN A 11 -9.18 0.24 5.97
N TYR A 12 -8.78 -0.75 5.17
CA TYR A 12 -9.62 -1.91 4.88
C TYR A 12 -9.44 -2.99 5.93
N PRO A 13 -10.52 -3.71 6.31
CA PRO A 13 -10.44 -4.71 7.35
C PRO A 13 -9.68 -5.96 6.87
N THR A 14 -8.89 -6.54 7.77
CA THR A 14 -8.25 -7.84 7.58
C THR A 14 -9.04 -8.86 8.39
N LEU A 15 -9.89 -9.64 7.72
CA LEU A 15 -10.90 -10.50 8.35
C LEU A 15 -10.47 -11.97 8.45
N SER A 16 -9.52 -12.38 7.61
CA SER A 16 -9.08 -13.76 7.50
C SER A 16 -7.58 -13.87 7.17
N TRP A 17 -7.03 -15.07 7.25
CA TRP A 17 -5.68 -15.35 6.78
C TRP A 17 -5.53 -15.15 5.27
N ALA A 18 -6.60 -15.34 4.49
CA ALA A 18 -6.58 -15.01 3.07
C ALA A 18 -6.38 -13.51 2.83
N ASP A 19 -6.93 -12.65 3.68
CA ASP A 19 -6.66 -11.21 3.60
C ASP A 19 -5.19 -10.88 3.88
N VAL A 20 -4.56 -11.57 4.83
CA VAL A 20 -3.12 -11.42 5.09
C VAL A 20 -2.31 -11.83 3.86
N ALA A 21 -2.65 -12.98 3.26
CA ALA A 21 -2.02 -13.45 2.04
C ALA A 21 -2.24 -12.51 0.86
N ALA A 22 -3.47 -12.00 0.67
CA ALA A 22 -3.81 -11.02 -0.36
C ALA A 22 -3.06 -9.69 -0.17
N ILE A 23 -2.87 -9.24 1.07
CA ILE A 23 -2.05 -8.07 1.36
C ILE A 23 -0.60 -8.32 0.91
N GLY A 24 0.03 -9.41 1.34
CA GLY A 24 1.38 -9.77 0.91
C GLY A 24 1.50 -9.87 -0.61
N TRP A 25 0.51 -10.43 -1.30
CA TRP A 25 0.55 -10.57 -2.75
C TRP A 25 0.20 -9.30 -3.51
N LEU A 26 -1.01 -8.74 -3.27
CA LEU A 26 -1.53 -7.63 -4.07
C LEU A 26 -0.96 -6.28 -3.63
N VAL A 27 -0.91 -6.03 -2.32
CA VAL A 27 -0.46 -4.72 -1.78
C VAL A 27 1.05 -4.58 -1.94
N ASP A 28 1.82 -5.60 -1.58
CA ASP A 28 3.27 -5.58 -1.77
C ASP A 28 3.62 -5.66 -3.26
N GLY A 29 2.79 -6.32 -4.08
CA GLY A 29 2.91 -6.28 -5.54
C GLY A 29 2.76 -4.87 -6.12
N ALA A 30 1.78 -4.11 -5.68
CA ALA A 30 1.62 -2.70 -6.05
C ALA A 30 2.76 -1.84 -5.52
N ALA A 31 3.21 -2.11 -4.29
CA ALA A 31 4.37 -1.44 -3.69
C ALA A 31 5.62 -1.66 -4.55
N ILE A 32 5.90 -2.90 -4.98
CA ILE A 32 7.04 -3.23 -5.84
C ILE A 32 6.97 -2.48 -7.17
N VAL A 33 5.81 -2.42 -7.82
CA VAL A 33 5.65 -1.67 -9.08
C VAL A 33 6.04 -0.21 -8.91
N ASN A 34 5.65 0.42 -7.79
CA ASN A 34 6.04 1.78 -7.46
C ASN A 34 7.54 1.88 -7.12
N GLN A 35 8.06 0.99 -6.29
CA GLN A 35 9.39 1.07 -5.69
C GLN A 35 10.50 0.76 -6.68
N VAL A 36 10.31 -0.18 -7.61
CA VAL A 36 11.30 -0.52 -8.64
C VAL A 36 11.63 0.70 -9.50
N ALA A 37 10.64 1.52 -9.83
CA ALA A 37 10.88 2.78 -10.53
C ALA A 37 11.77 3.73 -9.71
N LEU A 38 11.60 3.76 -8.38
CA LEU A 38 12.35 4.63 -7.48
C LEU A 38 13.83 4.21 -7.28
N CYS A 39 14.22 3.01 -7.71
CA CYS A 39 15.64 2.62 -7.76
C CYS A 39 16.48 3.51 -8.70
N ARG A 40 15.82 4.28 -9.57
CA ARG A 40 16.43 5.21 -10.52
C ARG A 40 16.04 6.67 -10.29
N THR A 41 15.44 6.98 -9.14
CA THR A 41 15.09 8.36 -8.78
C THR A 41 16.32 9.26 -8.74
N SER A 42 16.13 10.56 -9.00
CA SER A 42 17.21 11.57 -8.95
C SER A 42 17.81 11.74 -7.54
N TYR A 43 17.10 11.35 -6.47
CA TYR A 43 17.61 11.40 -5.12
C TYR A 43 18.38 10.12 -4.77
N GLY A 44 19.69 10.16 -4.98
CA GLY A 44 20.58 9.01 -4.91
C GLY A 44 20.56 8.19 -3.59
N PRO A 45 20.49 8.80 -2.39
CA PRO A 45 20.36 8.05 -1.14
C PRO A 45 19.11 7.16 -1.11
N TYR A 46 17.99 7.68 -1.59
CA TYR A 46 16.73 6.94 -1.65
C TYR A 46 16.78 5.83 -2.72
N ALA A 47 17.32 6.13 -3.90
CA ALA A 47 17.50 5.12 -4.95
C ALA A 47 18.28 3.90 -4.46
N ARG A 48 19.35 4.11 -3.71
CA ARG A 48 20.16 3.01 -3.14
C ARG A 48 19.38 2.21 -2.08
N ALA A 49 18.61 2.87 -1.23
CA ALA A 49 17.78 2.20 -0.23
C ALA A 49 16.70 1.34 -0.89
N MET A 50 16.08 1.83 -1.97
CA MET A 50 15.03 1.11 -2.69
C MET A 50 15.49 -0.22 -3.26
N VAL A 51 16.74 -0.36 -3.67
CA VAL A 51 17.29 -1.66 -4.16
C VAL A 51 17.16 -2.75 -3.10
N ARG A 52 17.42 -2.44 -1.84
CA ARG A 52 17.27 -3.39 -0.74
C ARG A 52 15.79 -3.62 -0.39
N ILE A 53 15.02 -2.56 -0.30
CA ILE A 53 13.59 -2.63 0.01
C ILE A 53 12.85 -3.48 -1.03
N CYS A 54 13.09 -3.28 -2.33
CA CYS A 54 12.47 -4.08 -3.38
C CYS A 54 12.79 -5.58 -3.27
N LYS A 55 13.97 -5.95 -2.78
CA LYS A 55 14.32 -7.37 -2.54
C LYS A 55 13.50 -7.96 -1.39
N GLU A 56 13.33 -7.20 -0.31
CA GLU A 56 12.53 -7.61 0.85
C GLU A 56 11.05 -7.74 0.46
N GLU A 57 10.50 -6.75 -0.23
CA GLU A 57 9.12 -6.76 -0.72
C GLU A 57 8.84 -7.89 -1.73
N SER A 58 9.81 -8.21 -2.60
CA SER A 58 9.66 -9.33 -3.54
C SER A 58 9.54 -10.67 -2.81
N PHE A 59 10.16 -10.82 -1.68
CA PHE A 59 10.01 -11.99 -0.83
C PHE A 59 8.62 -12.07 -0.20
N HIS A 60 8.10 -10.95 0.34
CA HIS A 60 6.77 -10.86 0.91
C HIS A 60 5.68 -11.13 -0.15
N GLN A 61 5.81 -10.51 -1.33
CA GLN A 61 4.88 -10.74 -2.43
C GLN A 61 4.81 -12.20 -2.82
N ARG A 62 5.96 -12.87 -2.95
CA ARG A 62 6.02 -14.28 -3.28
C ARG A 62 5.35 -15.14 -2.21
N GLN A 63 5.61 -14.88 -0.93
CA GLN A 63 4.97 -15.61 0.16
C GLN A 63 3.46 -15.41 0.16
N GLY A 64 2.99 -14.18 -0.06
CA GLY A 64 1.56 -13.88 -0.19
C GLY A 64 0.92 -14.65 -1.34
N PHE A 65 1.55 -14.68 -2.50
CA PHE A 65 1.06 -15.43 -3.66
C PHE A 65 1.05 -16.95 -3.42
N GLU A 66 2.11 -17.51 -2.83
CA GLU A 66 2.19 -18.93 -2.47
C GLU A 66 1.07 -19.32 -1.50
N ALA A 67 0.80 -18.49 -0.48
CA ALA A 67 -0.30 -18.73 0.45
C ALA A 67 -1.68 -18.64 -0.22
N MET A 68 -1.89 -17.69 -1.15
CA MET A 68 -3.11 -17.61 -1.95
C MET A 68 -3.28 -18.83 -2.85
N MET A 69 -2.19 -19.36 -3.41
CA MET A 69 -2.20 -20.57 -4.24
C MET A 69 -2.62 -21.80 -3.41
N GLU A 70 -2.11 -21.96 -2.21
CA GLU A 70 -2.52 -23.02 -1.30
C GLU A 70 -4.02 -22.94 -0.97
N LEU A 71 -4.54 -21.75 -0.69
CA LEU A 71 -5.97 -21.55 -0.42
C LEU A 71 -6.82 -21.81 -1.65
N ALA A 72 -6.40 -21.35 -2.83
CA ALA A 72 -7.15 -21.51 -4.07
C ALA A 72 -7.22 -22.99 -4.56
N ASN A 73 -6.21 -23.79 -4.20
CA ASN A 73 -6.16 -25.23 -4.49
C ASN A 73 -6.67 -26.11 -3.35
N GLY A 74 -7.12 -25.52 -2.24
CA GLY A 74 -7.61 -26.20 -1.06
C GLY A 74 -9.09 -26.61 -1.18
N THR A 75 -9.79 -26.59 -0.04
CA THR A 75 -11.23 -26.89 0.01
C THR A 75 -12.05 -25.79 -0.68
N PRO A 76 -13.32 -26.07 -1.06
CA PRO A 76 -14.20 -25.02 -1.60
C PRO A 76 -14.30 -23.78 -0.72
N GLU A 77 -14.31 -23.96 0.61
CA GLU A 77 -14.38 -22.89 1.59
C GLU A 77 -13.08 -22.05 1.59
N GLN A 78 -11.92 -22.71 1.48
CA GLN A 78 -10.62 -22.03 1.37
C GLN A 78 -10.52 -21.24 0.06
N LYS A 79 -10.97 -21.83 -1.06
CA LYS A 79 -11.04 -21.12 -2.33
C LYS A 79 -11.97 -19.92 -2.27
N GLN A 80 -13.13 -20.05 -1.62
CA GLN A 80 -14.06 -18.94 -1.44
C GLN A 80 -13.41 -17.83 -0.56
N MET A 81 -12.71 -18.22 0.49
CA MET A 81 -11.97 -17.27 1.34
C MET A 81 -10.91 -16.50 0.53
N ALA A 82 -10.19 -17.17 -0.37
CA ALA A 82 -9.23 -16.54 -1.28
C ALA A 82 -9.94 -15.55 -2.24
N GLN A 83 -11.08 -15.95 -2.80
CA GLN A 83 -11.88 -15.08 -3.66
C GLN A 83 -12.39 -13.85 -2.93
N ASP A 84 -12.88 -14.02 -1.70
CA ASP A 84 -13.37 -12.91 -0.88
C ASP A 84 -12.25 -11.91 -0.56
N ALA A 85 -11.02 -12.39 -0.35
CA ALA A 85 -9.86 -11.53 -0.14
C ALA A 85 -9.49 -10.74 -1.41
N VAL A 86 -9.50 -11.38 -2.59
CA VAL A 86 -9.31 -10.68 -3.87
C VAL A 86 -10.39 -9.63 -4.08
N ASN A 87 -11.66 -9.97 -3.83
CA ASN A 87 -12.79 -9.03 -3.94
C ASN A 87 -12.61 -7.80 -3.04
N ARG A 88 -12.07 -8.00 -1.85
CA ARG A 88 -11.88 -6.94 -0.86
C ARG A 88 -10.73 -6.00 -1.18
N PHE A 89 -9.63 -6.52 -1.74
CA PHE A 89 -8.40 -5.76 -1.91
C PHE A 89 -8.13 -5.28 -3.33
N TRP A 90 -8.79 -5.78 -4.35
CA TRP A 90 -8.53 -5.44 -5.75
C TRP A 90 -8.59 -3.93 -6.04
N TRP A 91 -9.70 -3.29 -5.70
CA TRP A 91 -9.87 -1.86 -5.92
C TRP A 91 -9.03 -1.00 -4.97
N PRO A 92 -9.00 -1.29 -3.66
CA PRO A 92 -8.15 -0.56 -2.73
C PRO A 92 -6.67 -0.55 -3.09
N VAL A 93 -6.16 -1.64 -3.64
CA VAL A 93 -4.76 -1.71 -4.09
C VAL A 93 -4.52 -0.81 -5.29
N GLN A 94 -5.42 -0.74 -6.24
CA GLN A 94 -5.30 0.17 -7.37
C GLN A 94 -5.32 1.66 -6.95
N MET A 95 -6.07 1.99 -5.90
CA MET A 95 -6.08 3.33 -5.31
C MET A 95 -4.72 3.75 -4.74
N MET A 96 -3.81 2.81 -4.43
CA MET A 96 -2.47 3.12 -3.92
C MET A 96 -1.61 3.88 -4.93
N PHE A 97 -1.87 3.75 -6.22
CA PHE A 97 -1.16 4.51 -7.26
C PHE A 97 -1.57 5.98 -7.30
N GLY A 98 -2.70 6.33 -6.66
CA GLY A 98 -3.27 7.67 -6.67
C GLY A 98 -4.11 7.96 -7.92
N PRO A 99 -4.84 9.08 -7.96
CA PRO A 99 -5.61 9.50 -9.11
C PRO A 99 -4.71 9.75 -10.32
N SER A 100 -5.30 9.96 -11.51
CA SER A 100 -4.55 10.29 -12.72
C SER A 100 -3.61 11.49 -12.50
N ASP A 101 -2.53 11.57 -13.25
CA ASP A 101 -1.51 12.61 -13.04
C ASP A 101 -2.08 14.03 -13.24
N ASP A 102 -3.12 14.18 -14.06
CA ASP A 102 -3.82 15.46 -14.25
C ASP A 102 -4.55 15.92 -12.98
N ASN A 103 -4.96 14.98 -12.15
CA ASN A 103 -5.64 15.23 -10.88
C ASN A 103 -4.69 15.13 -9.66
N SER A 104 -3.39 14.94 -9.91
CA SER A 104 -2.37 14.79 -8.86
C SER A 104 -1.53 16.06 -8.74
N PRO A 105 -1.67 16.85 -7.67
CA PRO A 105 -1.16 18.23 -7.60
C PRO A 105 0.37 18.36 -7.71
N ASN A 106 1.12 17.29 -7.46
CA ASN A 106 2.58 17.33 -7.44
C ASN A 106 3.24 16.41 -8.48
N SER A 107 2.45 15.76 -9.34
CA SER A 107 2.97 14.74 -10.24
C SER A 107 3.90 15.33 -11.29
N ALA A 108 3.48 16.40 -11.96
CA ALA A 108 4.27 17.08 -13.00
C ALA A 108 5.63 17.56 -12.49
N GLN A 109 5.66 18.18 -11.31
CA GLN A 109 6.90 18.66 -10.70
C GLN A 109 7.81 17.51 -10.27
N SER A 110 7.25 16.45 -9.70
CA SER A 110 8.01 15.26 -9.30
C SER A 110 8.62 14.55 -10.50
N MET A 111 7.93 14.51 -11.63
CA MET A 111 8.45 13.95 -12.88
C MET A 111 9.51 14.85 -13.52
N ALA A 112 9.32 16.16 -13.52
CA ALA A 112 10.32 17.11 -14.00
C ALA A 112 11.65 17.01 -13.24
N TRP A 113 11.58 16.76 -11.93
CA TRP A 113 12.75 16.54 -11.08
C TRP A 113 13.29 15.09 -11.13
N LYS A 114 12.67 14.23 -11.91
CA LYS A 114 13.00 12.78 -11.98
C LYS A 114 12.98 12.07 -10.62
N ILE A 115 12.20 12.58 -9.69
CA ILE A 115 11.89 11.88 -8.42
C ILE A 115 10.92 10.75 -8.73
N LYS A 116 9.86 11.03 -9.49
CA LYS A 116 8.93 10.09 -10.08
C LYS A 116 9.29 9.87 -11.56
N LEU A 117 9.33 8.64 -12.03
CA LEU A 117 9.76 8.32 -13.39
C LEU A 117 8.60 7.87 -14.30
N PHE A 118 7.49 7.47 -13.75
CA PHE A 118 6.31 6.99 -14.47
C PHE A 118 5.05 7.66 -13.92
N SER A 119 4.05 7.82 -14.78
CA SER A 119 2.73 8.30 -14.35
C SER A 119 2.04 7.33 -13.39
N ASN A 120 1.07 7.82 -12.61
CA ASN A 120 0.23 6.96 -11.77
C ASN A 120 -0.51 5.93 -12.61
N ASP A 121 -1.03 6.36 -13.77
CA ASP A 121 -1.77 5.51 -14.68
C ASP A 121 -0.88 4.43 -15.30
N ALA A 122 0.35 4.77 -15.71
CA ALA A 122 1.31 3.79 -16.24
C ALA A 122 1.70 2.73 -15.20
N LEU A 123 1.88 3.14 -13.94
CA LEU A 123 2.21 2.20 -12.86
C LEU A 123 1.01 1.32 -12.49
N ARG A 124 -0.20 1.87 -12.48
CA ARG A 124 -1.44 1.12 -12.27
C ARG A 124 -1.66 0.11 -13.38
N GLN A 125 -1.51 0.54 -14.64
CA GLN A 125 -1.62 -0.35 -15.79
C GLN A 125 -0.65 -1.52 -15.68
N LYS A 126 0.60 -1.25 -15.37
CA LYS A 126 1.61 -2.29 -15.16
C LYS A 126 1.23 -3.27 -14.05
N PHE A 127 0.65 -2.79 -12.96
CA PHE A 127 0.15 -3.65 -11.88
C PHE A 127 -0.98 -4.56 -12.38
N VAL A 128 -1.96 -4.00 -13.09
CA VAL A 128 -3.10 -4.76 -13.64
C VAL A 128 -2.62 -5.83 -14.60
N ASP A 129 -1.75 -5.47 -15.56
CA ASP A 129 -1.21 -6.41 -16.55
C ASP A 129 -0.41 -7.56 -15.91
N ASN A 130 0.29 -7.30 -14.82
CA ASN A 130 1.03 -8.33 -14.09
C ASN A 130 0.12 -9.21 -13.24
N THR A 131 -0.95 -8.67 -12.68
CA THR A 131 -1.72 -9.31 -11.61
C THR A 131 -2.93 -10.07 -12.14
N VAL A 132 -3.60 -9.56 -13.18
CA VAL A 132 -4.76 -10.25 -13.79
C VAL A 132 -4.43 -11.69 -14.19
N PRO A 133 -3.32 -11.95 -14.92
CA PRO A 133 -2.95 -13.34 -15.26
C PRO A 133 -2.73 -14.22 -14.03
N GLN A 134 -2.21 -13.66 -12.94
CA GLN A 134 -2.00 -14.41 -11.70
C GLN A 134 -3.33 -14.77 -11.02
N VAL A 135 -4.30 -13.83 -10.97
CA VAL A 135 -5.65 -14.12 -10.46
C VAL A 135 -6.30 -15.25 -11.24
N LEU A 136 -6.22 -15.18 -12.58
CA LEU A 136 -6.77 -16.20 -13.46
C LEU A 136 -6.07 -17.56 -13.31
N GLN A 137 -4.74 -17.56 -13.13
CA GLN A 137 -3.94 -18.76 -12.88
C GLN A 137 -4.37 -19.47 -11.58
N LEU A 138 -4.79 -18.73 -10.56
CA LEU A 138 -5.34 -19.29 -9.32
C LEU A 138 -6.77 -19.83 -9.48
N GLY A 139 -7.38 -19.70 -10.66
CA GLY A 139 -8.77 -20.06 -10.91
C GLY A 139 -9.74 -19.19 -10.08
N LEU A 140 -9.33 -17.94 -9.81
CA LEU A 140 -10.13 -16.90 -9.16
C LEU A 140 -10.64 -15.91 -10.22
N THR A 141 -11.61 -15.10 -9.82
CA THR A 141 -12.21 -14.07 -10.68
C THR A 141 -11.74 -12.70 -10.23
N VAL A 142 -11.36 -11.84 -11.18
CA VAL A 142 -11.11 -10.42 -10.91
C VAL A 142 -12.46 -9.74 -10.68
N PRO A 143 -12.67 -9.01 -9.58
CA PRO A 143 -13.94 -8.35 -9.27
C PRO A 143 -14.10 -7.02 -10.00
N ASP A 144 -13.95 -7.07 -11.31
CA ASP A 144 -14.06 -5.93 -12.22
C ASP A 144 -14.88 -6.41 -13.44
N PRO A 145 -16.18 -6.07 -13.52
CA PRO A 145 -17.05 -6.50 -14.59
C PRO A 145 -16.70 -5.87 -15.94
N ASP A 146 -15.98 -4.76 -15.94
CA ASP A 146 -15.58 -4.04 -17.16
C ASP A 146 -14.20 -4.46 -17.65
N LEU A 147 -13.50 -5.34 -16.90
CA LEU A 147 -12.16 -5.83 -17.25
C LEU A 147 -12.18 -6.58 -18.58
N ARG A 148 -11.37 -6.12 -19.51
CA ARG A 148 -11.17 -6.79 -20.81
C ARG A 148 -9.71 -6.72 -21.23
N PHE A 149 -9.27 -7.71 -21.98
CA PHE A 149 -7.97 -7.66 -22.63
C PHE A 149 -8.12 -6.99 -24.00
N ASN A 150 -7.31 -5.97 -24.25
CA ASN A 150 -7.25 -5.28 -25.54
C ASN A 150 -6.07 -5.83 -26.34
N GLU A 151 -6.38 -6.58 -27.40
CA GLU A 151 -5.35 -7.23 -28.26
C GLU A 151 -4.50 -6.20 -29.03
N GLU A 152 -5.05 -5.01 -29.35
CA GLU A 152 -4.33 -3.99 -30.09
C GLU A 152 -3.24 -3.33 -29.25
N THR A 153 -3.52 -3.09 -27.97
CA THR A 153 -2.57 -2.45 -27.05
C THR A 153 -1.75 -3.48 -26.25
N GLY A 154 -2.22 -4.71 -26.15
CA GLY A 154 -1.62 -5.75 -25.33
C GLY A 154 -1.81 -5.54 -23.81
N HIS A 155 -2.82 -4.77 -23.41
CA HIS A 155 -3.10 -4.41 -22.03
C HIS A 155 -4.48 -4.86 -21.57
N TYR A 156 -4.63 -5.09 -20.27
CA TYR A 156 -5.93 -5.24 -19.64
C TYR A 156 -6.52 -3.86 -19.32
N GLU A 157 -7.66 -3.56 -19.88
CA GLU A 157 -8.44 -2.36 -19.57
C GLU A 157 -9.34 -2.65 -18.37
N SER A 158 -9.17 -1.85 -17.31
CA SER A 158 -9.97 -1.94 -16.08
C SER A 158 -11.15 -0.98 -16.11
N GLY A 159 -12.18 -1.28 -15.32
CA GLY A 159 -13.24 -0.35 -15.02
C GLY A 159 -12.77 0.86 -14.19
N GLU A 160 -13.71 1.75 -13.88
CA GLU A 160 -13.43 2.99 -13.16
C GLU A 160 -13.25 2.76 -11.65
N ILE A 161 -12.26 3.43 -11.07
CA ILE A 161 -12.00 3.44 -9.63
C ILE A 161 -12.92 4.46 -8.95
N ASN A 162 -13.53 4.07 -7.84
CA ASN A 162 -14.29 4.99 -7.00
C ASN A 162 -13.37 5.93 -6.20
N TRP A 163 -13.07 7.08 -6.77
CA TRP A 163 -12.21 8.07 -6.13
C TRP A 163 -12.88 8.79 -4.95
N ASP A 164 -14.20 8.83 -4.88
CA ASP A 164 -14.91 9.39 -3.72
C ASP A 164 -14.65 8.54 -2.48
N GLU A 165 -14.66 7.22 -2.59
CA GLU A 165 -14.27 6.31 -1.51
C GLU A 165 -12.82 6.57 -1.07
N PHE A 166 -11.90 6.76 -2.02
CA PHE A 166 -10.51 7.08 -1.73
C PHE A 166 -10.39 8.35 -0.88
N TYR A 167 -11.07 9.43 -1.26
CA TYR A 167 -11.04 10.69 -0.53
C TYR A 167 -11.71 10.60 0.83
N ASP A 168 -12.79 9.85 0.97
CA ASP A 168 -13.44 9.59 2.25
C ASP A 168 -12.50 8.85 3.21
N ILE A 169 -11.77 7.85 2.75
CA ILE A 169 -10.77 7.15 3.56
C ILE A 169 -9.67 8.11 4.02
N LEU A 170 -9.16 8.96 3.13
CA LEU A 170 -8.16 9.97 3.49
C LEU A 170 -8.69 10.99 4.51
N ALA A 171 -9.99 11.25 4.48
CA ALA A 171 -10.68 12.12 5.46
C ALA A 171 -10.98 11.43 6.80
N GLY A 172 -10.69 10.13 6.93
CA GLY A 172 -10.94 9.36 8.15
C GLY A 172 -12.34 8.76 8.25
N LYS A 173 -13.06 8.62 7.13
CA LYS A 173 -14.43 8.10 7.02
C LYS A 173 -14.51 6.69 6.41
N GLY A 174 -13.37 6.06 6.15
CA GLY A 174 -13.33 4.71 5.60
C GLY A 174 -13.75 3.62 6.58
N PRO A 175 -13.89 2.37 6.13
CA PRO A 175 -14.55 1.28 6.88
C PRO A 175 -13.90 0.96 8.22
N CYS A 176 -12.57 1.13 8.36
CA CYS A 176 -11.83 0.85 9.61
C CYS A 176 -11.17 2.09 10.22
N ASN A 177 -11.42 3.29 9.68
CA ASN A 177 -10.77 4.51 10.19
C ASN A 177 -11.05 4.74 11.68
N HIS A 178 -12.29 4.58 12.11
CA HIS A 178 -12.68 4.81 13.50
C HIS A 178 -11.91 3.90 14.45
N GLU A 179 -11.88 2.60 14.20
CA GLU A 179 -11.18 1.62 15.03
C GLU A 179 -9.68 1.90 15.10
N ARG A 180 -9.07 2.24 13.98
CA ARG A 180 -7.65 2.57 13.90
C ARG A 180 -7.30 3.86 14.64
N ILE A 181 -8.13 4.87 14.52
CA ILE A 181 -7.94 6.14 15.25
C ILE A 181 -8.03 5.87 16.75
N GLU A 182 -9.02 5.11 17.19
CA GLU A 182 -9.22 4.76 18.60
C GLU A 182 -8.05 3.92 19.14
N ALA A 183 -7.58 2.92 18.38
CA ALA A 183 -6.41 2.13 18.76
C ALA A 183 -5.15 3.01 18.91
N ARG A 184 -4.94 3.96 18.01
CA ARG A 184 -3.83 4.92 18.09
C ARG A 184 -3.94 5.84 19.30
N ARG A 185 -5.15 6.30 19.61
CA ARG A 185 -5.40 7.12 20.80
C ARG A 185 -5.06 6.35 22.08
N LYS A 186 -5.55 5.13 22.19
CA LYS A 186 -5.24 4.24 23.34
C LYS A 186 -3.75 3.95 23.46
N ALA A 187 -3.07 3.65 22.35
CA ALA A 187 -1.63 3.41 22.34
C ALA A 187 -0.85 4.68 22.75
N TRP A 188 -1.28 5.85 22.31
CA TRP A 188 -0.69 7.12 22.73
C TRP A 188 -0.86 7.36 24.23
N GLU A 189 -2.05 7.16 24.76
CA GLU A 189 -2.34 7.30 26.20
C GLU A 189 -1.52 6.30 27.04
N GLY A 190 -1.55 5.03 26.66
CA GLY A 190 -0.77 3.98 27.31
C GLY A 190 0.75 4.19 27.28
N GLY A 191 1.26 4.84 26.23
CA GLY A 191 2.68 5.18 26.09
C GLY A 191 3.12 6.46 26.83
N LYS A 192 2.25 7.07 27.66
CA LYS A 192 2.57 8.31 28.37
C LYS A 192 3.82 8.18 29.23
N TRP A 193 3.94 7.09 29.98
CA TRP A 193 5.08 6.85 30.86
C TRP A 193 6.43 6.81 30.11
N VAL A 194 6.46 6.29 28.88
CA VAL A 194 7.68 6.29 28.03
C VAL A 194 8.05 7.70 27.65
N ARG A 195 7.08 8.51 27.23
CA ARG A 195 7.32 9.90 26.85
C ARG A 195 7.80 10.74 28.03
N ASP A 196 7.20 10.54 29.21
CA ASP A 196 7.60 11.23 30.44
C ASP A 196 9.05 10.86 30.81
N SER A 197 9.40 9.57 30.74
CA SER A 197 10.77 9.09 30.99
C SER A 197 11.77 9.67 29.99
N ALA A 198 11.42 9.71 28.70
CA ALA A 198 12.26 10.30 27.67
C ALA A 198 12.47 11.81 27.87
N ALA A 199 11.43 12.52 28.30
CA ALA A 199 11.53 13.96 28.61
C ALA A 199 12.48 14.22 29.80
N VAL A 200 12.37 13.44 30.87
CA VAL A 200 13.28 13.52 32.02
C VAL A 200 14.72 13.21 31.60
N TYR A 201 14.93 12.19 30.78
CA TYR A 201 16.26 11.85 30.25
C TYR A 201 16.84 13.01 29.41
N ALA A 202 16.06 13.59 28.51
CA ALA A 202 16.49 14.72 27.68
C ALA A 202 16.88 15.93 28.52
N GLN A 203 16.12 16.26 29.57
CA GLN A 203 16.44 17.32 30.50
C GLN A 203 17.77 17.08 31.23
N LYS A 204 17.99 15.84 31.70
CA LYS A 204 19.26 15.46 32.37
C LYS A 204 20.45 15.59 31.42
N GLN A 205 20.30 15.18 30.15
CA GLN A 205 21.37 15.32 29.15
C GLN A 205 21.67 16.81 28.83
N ALA A 206 20.62 17.62 28.65
CA ALA A 206 20.80 19.06 28.44
C ALA A 206 21.54 19.73 29.61
N ALA A 207 21.17 19.42 30.85
CA ALA A 207 21.84 19.94 32.04
C ALA A 207 23.30 19.47 32.16
N LYS A 208 23.61 18.24 31.77
CA LYS A 208 24.98 17.70 31.72
C LYS A 208 25.83 18.44 30.68
N ASN A 209 25.30 18.64 29.49
CA ASN A 209 26.00 19.33 28.40
C ASN A 209 26.27 20.81 28.77
N ALA A 210 25.30 21.48 29.39
CA ALA A 210 25.49 22.87 29.85
C ALA A 210 26.62 23.02 30.89
N LYS A 211 26.83 22.01 31.75
CA LYS A 211 27.92 22.01 32.73
C LYS A 211 29.30 21.69 32.12
N GLN A 212 29.36 21.10 30.92
CA GLN A 212 30.63 20.81 30.23
C GLN A 212 31.11 21.98 29.37
N VAL A 213 30.25 22.95 29.08
CA VAL A 213 30.57 24.15 28.27
C VAL A 213 30.87 25.37 29.14
N ALA A 214 30.56 25.32 30.43
CA ALA A 214 30.89 26.36 31.43
C ALA A 214 32.22 26.02 32.16
#